data_bc369a7479d3f11a40796e9f2343063d
#
_entry.id   bc369a7479d3f11a40796e9f2343063d
#
_cell.length_a   1.000
_cell.length_b   1.000
_cell.length_c   1.000
_cell.angle_alpha   90.00
_cell.angle_beta   90.00
_cell.angle_gamma   90.00
#
_symmetry.space_group_name_H-M   'P 1'
#
loop_
_entity.id
_entity.type
_entity.pdbx_description
1 polymer ?
#
loop_
_entity_poly.entity_id
_entity_poly.type
_entity_poly.pdbx_seq_one_letter_code
_entity_poly.pdbx_strand_id
1 'polypeptide(L)'
;MIAYITIGSNDLPRAKAFYQAILLPLGYDFSEGREGLSFVLPVPEGEQPSAPDVYVKRPFDGAPATAGNGMMVAFQAPTQAEVRDLHGAALAAGGQDGGAPGFRAAYSAGFYVGYLRDPDGNKIALFSSNPDEPSRDD
;
A
#
# COMPACT_ATOMS: atom_id res chain seq x y z
N MET A 1 4.95 2.76 17.99
CA MET A 1 4.74 1.98 16.75
C MET A 1 3.25 1.93 16.42
N ILE A 2 2.89 2.06 15.15
CA ILE A 2 1.51 1.88 14.71
C ILE A 2 1.21 0.38 14.71
N ALA A 3 0.15 -0.04 15.42
CA ALA A 3 -0.20 -1.45 15.54
C ALA A 3 -0.93 -1.97 14.31
N TYR A 4 -1.91 -1.23 13.83
CA TYR A 4 -2.66 -1.58 12.62
C TYR A 4 -3.28 -0.33 12.01
N ILE A 5 -3.66 -0.43 10.75
CA ILE A 5 -4.43 0.59 10.03
C ILE A 5 -5.69 -0.05 9.47
N THR A 6 -6.75 0.74 9.34
CA THR A 6 -8.01 0.32 8.74
C THR A 6 -8.28 1.20 7.53
N ILE A 7 -8.57 0.56 6.40
CA ILE A 7 -8.91 1.22 5.14
C ILE A 7 -10.35 0.86 4.80
N GLY A 8 -11.18 1.86 4.53
CA GLY A 8 -12.58 1.65 4.20
C GLY A 8 -12.80 1.24 2.76
N SER A 9 -13.76 0.32 2.53
CA SER A 9 -14.14 -0.11 1.20
C SER A 9 -15.65 -0.29 1.11
N ASN A 10 -16.19 0.04 -0.06
CA ASN A 10 -17.58 -0.20 -0.42
C ASN A 10 -17.76 -1.48 -1.26
N ASP A 11 -16.65 -2.05 -1.72
CA ASP A 11 -16.64 -3.24 -2.59
C ASP A 11 -15.43 -4.09 -2.24
N LEU A 12 -15.60 -5.02 -1.28
CA LEU A 12 -14.51 -5.85 -0.81
C LEU A 12 -13.88 -6.75 -1.90
N PRO A 13 -14.64 -7.35 -2.83
CA PRO A 13 -14.00 -8.09 -3.92
C PRO A 13 -13.06 -7.25 -4.79
N ARG A 14 -13.42 -6.00 -5.09
CA ARG A 14 -12.54 -5.08 -5.84
C ARG A 14 -11.34 -4.66 -5.01
N ALA A 15 -11.54 -4.34 -3.74
CA ALA A 15 -10.45 -4.02 -2.82
C ALA A 15 -9.49 -5.19 -2.66
N LYS A 16 -10.01 -6.41 -2.56
CA LYS A 16 -9.21 -7.63 -2.46
C LYS A 16 -8.27 -7.78 -3.65
N ALA A 17 -8.77 -7.63 -4.87
CA ALA A 17 -7.94 -7.74 -6.07
C ALA A 17 -6.80 -6.71 -6.06
N PHE A 18 -7.09 -5.47 -5.70
CA PHE A 18 -6.10 -4.40 -5.62
C PHE A 18 -5.04 -4.67 -4.56
N TYR A 19 -5.45 -4.90 -3.31
CA TYR A 19 -4.51 -5.05 -2.20
C TYR A 19 -3.70 -6.35 -2.28
N GLN A 20 -4.28 -7.44 -2.78
CA GLN A 20 -3.49 -8.65 -3.03
C GLN A 20 -2.41 -8.40 -4.08
N ALA A 21 -2.70 -7.62 -5.12
CA ALA A 21 -1.74 -7.33 -6.19
C ALA A 21 -0.48 -6.61 -5.68
N ILE A 22 -0.60 -5.78 -4.64
CA ILE A 22 0.55 -5.03 -4.11
C ILE A 22 1.11 -5.61 -2.81
N LEU A 23 0.29 -6.21 -1.95
CA LEU A 23 0.73 -6.63 -0.63
C LEU A 23 1.27 -8.07 -0.60
N LEU A 24 0.74 -8.99 -1.40
CA LEU A 24 1.29 -10.34 -1.45
C LEU A 24 2.73 -10.36 -1.96
N PRO A 25 3.09 -9.64 -3.05
CA PRO A 25 4.50 -9.56 -3.45
C PRO A 25 5.42 -8.92 -2.42
N LEU A 26 4.88 -8.06 -1.55
CA LEU A 26 5.65 -7.46 -0.45
C LEU A 26 5.79 -8.37 0.77
N GLY A 27 5.25 -9.58 0.71
CA GLY A 27 5.41 -10.58 1.76
C GLY A 27 4.29 -10.63 2.78
N TYR A 28 3.20 -9.91 2.60
CA TYR A 28 2.05 -9.97 3.50
C TYR A 28 1.29 -11.29 3.33
N ASP A 29 0.86 -11.87 4.45
CA ASP A 29 -0.09 -12.97 4.47
C ASP A 29 -1.51 -12.41 4.43
N PHE A 30 -2.37 -13.05 3.66
CA PHE A 30 -3.77 -12.64 3.47
C PHE A 30 -4.72 -13.61 4.17
N SER A 31 -5.73 -13.06 4.81
CA SER A 31 -6.91 -13.82 5.25
C SER A 31 -8.17 -12.98 5.06
N GLU A 32 -9.29 -13.67 4.89
CA GLU A 32 -10.59 -13.03 4.72
C GLU A 32 -11.56 -13.62 5.74
N GLY A 33 -12.27 -12.75 6.42
CA GLY A 33 -13.24 -13.13 7.40
C GLY A 33 -14.53 -12.32 7.28
N ARG A 34 -15.41 -12.51 8.28
CA ARG A 34 -16.69 -11.81 8.34
C ARG A 34 -16.53 -10.28 8.30
N GLU A 35 -15.46 -9.76 8.92
CA GLU A 35 -15.25 -8.32 9.04
C GLU A 35 -14.56 -7.71 7.82
N GLY A 36 -13.94 -8.50 6.98
CA GLY A 36 -13.26 -8.01 5.78
C GLY A 36 -11.93 -8.69 5.52
N LEU A 37 -11.02 -7.93 4.94
CA LEU A 37 -9.72 -8.40 4.47
C LEU A 37 -8.65 -8.09 5.51
N SER A 38 -7.71 -9.00 5.71
CA SER A 38 -6.60 -8.86 6.65
C SER A 38 -5.29 -9.17 5.95
N PHE A 39 -4.33 -8.27 6.07
CA PHE A 39 -2.98 -8.42 5.53
C PHE A 39 -1.99 -8.20 6.66
N VAL A 40 -1.15 -9.19 6.93
CA VAL A 40 -0.22 -9.20 8.06
C VAL A 40 1.15 -9.64 7.58
N LEU A 41 2.20 -8.88 7.92
CA LEU A 41 3.56 -9.32 7.68
C LEU A 41 3.94 -10.36 8.74
N PRO A 42 4.43 -11.55 8.32
CA PRO A 42 4.90 -12.56 9.26
C PRO A 42 6.00 -12.00 10.16
N VAL A 43 5.94 -12.33 11.44
CA VAL A 43 6.96 -11.94 12.41
C VAL A 43 7.79 -13.18 12.72
N PRO A 44 9.12 -13.15 12.47
CA PRO A 44 10.00 -14.26 12.84
C PRO A 44 9.92 -14.56 14.34
N GLU A 45 10.09 -15.83 14.69
CA GLU A 45 10.07 -16.26 16.08
C GLU A 45 11.10 -15.50 16.91
N GLY A 46 10.67 -14.97 18.06
CA GLY A 46 11.52 -14.19 18.95
C GLY A 46 11.69 -12.72 18.58
N GLU A 47 11.12 -12.28 17.46
CA GLU A 47 11.18 -10.89 17.04
C GLU A 47 9.87 -10.15 17.35
N GLN A 48 9.95 -8.81 17.37
CA GLN A 48 8.78 -7.95 17.51
C GLN A 48 8.24 -7.54 16.15
N PRO A 49 6.92 -7.29 16.03
CA PRO A 49 6.38 -6.73 14.80
C PRO A 49 7.07 -5.43 14.40
N SER A 50 7.44 -5.29 13.14
CA SER A 50 8.13 -4.11 12.60
C SER A 50 7.24 -3.24 11.73
N ALA A 51 6.03 -3.71 11.41
CA ALA A 51 5.09 -3.00 10.56
C ALA A 51 3.66 -3.21 11.07
N PRO A 52 2.75 -2.27 10.82
CA PRO A 52 1.35 -2.45 11.19
C PRO A 52 0.65 -3.49 10.34
N ASP A 53 -0.35 -4.15 10.91
CA ASP A 53 -1.30 -4.93 10.15
C ASP A 53 -2.18 -4.00 9.32
N VAL A 54 -2.71 -4.51 8.20
CA VAL A 54 -3.56 -3.74 7.29
C VAL A 54 -4.91 -4.45 7.19
N TYR A 55 -5.97 -3.75 7.59
CA TYR A 55 -7.33 -4.25 7.49
C TYR A 55 -8.10 -3.41 6.48
N VAL A 56 -8.79 -4.08 5.55
CA VAL A 56 -9.66 -3.43 4.56
C VAL A 56 -11.07 -3.92 4.79
N LYS A 57 -11.97 -3.01 5.14
CA LYS A 57 -13.32 -3.41 5.55
C LYS A 57 -14.35 -2.30 5.34
N ARG A 58 -15.60 -2.68 5.43
CA ARG A 58 -16.70 -1.71 5.41
C ARG A 58 -16.62 -0.83 6.66
N PRO A 59 -17.03 0.46 6.55
CA PRO A 59 -17.06 1.34 7.71
C PRO A 59 -17.91 0.76 8.84
N PHE A 60 -17.45 0.96 10.07
CA PHE A 60 -18.08 0.45 11.28
C PHE A 60 -19.53 0.95 11.45
N ASP A 61 -19.81 2.19 11.03
CA ASP A 61 -21.13 2.80 11.18
C ASP A 61 -22.13 2.38 10.09
N GLY A 62 -21.72 1.53 9.15
CA GLY A 62 -22.57 1.07 8.06
C GLY A 62 -22.79 2.09 6.93
N ALA A 63 -22.26 3.30 7.06
CA ALA A 63 -22.32 4.30 6.01
C ALA A 63 -21.31 3.96 4.89
N PRO A 64 -21.46 4.53 3.68
CA PRO A 64 -20.48 4.33 2.62
C PRO A 64 -19.09 4.82 3.03
N ALA A 65 -18.06 4.08 2.63
CA ALA A 65 -16.68 4.51 2.81
C ALA A 65 -16.38 5.72 1.92
N THR A 66 -15.64 6.68 2.46
CA THR A 66 -15.12 7.82 1.72
C THR A 66 -13.62 7.93 1.97
N ALA A 67 -12.87 8.41 0.96
CA ALA A 67 -11.45 8.67 1.13
C ALA A 67 -11.24 9.91 2.01
N GLY A 68 -10.30 9.84 2.94
CA GLY A 68 -9.90 10.99 3.74
C GLY A 68 -9.05 11.96 2.90
N ASN A 69 -9.50 13.19 2.74
CA ASN A 69 -8.71 14.19 2.03
C ASN A 69 -7.48 14.58 2.87
N GLY A 70 -6.29 14.38 2.30
CA GLY A 70 -5.02 14.61 2.98
C GLY A 70 -4.43 13.36 3.64
N MET A 71 -5.14 12.24 3.65
CA MET A 71 -4.61 10.99 4.17
C MET A 71 -4.02 10.12 3.06
N MET A 72 -2.91 9.46 3.37
CA MET A 72 -2.25 8.53 2.47
C MET A 72 -1.57 7.43 3.28
N VAL A 73 -1.60 6.21 2.78
CA VAL A 73 -0.83 5.09 3.32
C VAL A 73 0.26 4.74 2.33
N ALA A 74 1.51 4.73 2.79
CA ALA A 74 2.66 4.38 1.97
C ALA A 74 3.19 3.01 2.38
N PHE A 75 3.32 2.11 1.40
CA PHE A 75 3.93 0.80 1.58
C PHE A 75 5.35 0.84 1.02
N GLN A 76 6.30 0.34 1.80
CA GLN A 76 7.70 0.31 1.39
C GLN A 76 8.00 -0.94 0.59
N ALA A 77 8.62 -0.76 -0.58
CA ALA A 77 9.17 -1.82 -1.39
C ALA A 77 10.71 -1.81 -1.28
N PRO A 78 11.36 -2.98 -1.38
CA PRO A 78 12.83 -3.08 -1.24
C PRO A 78 13.60 -2.34 -2.35
N THR A 79 13.04 -2.26 -3.56
CA THR A 79 13.75 -1.71 -4.73
C THR A 79 12.88 -0.80 -5.56
N GLN A 80 13.52 0.06 -6.35
CA GLN A 80 12.84 0.93 -7.32
C GLN A 80 12.11 0.10 -8.39
N ALA A 81 12.70 -1.01 -8.82
CA ALA A 81 12.07 -1.91 -9.78
C ALA A 81 10.76 -2.48 -9.23
N GLU A 82 10.73 -2.87 -7.97
CA GLU A 82 9.52 -3.36 -7.33
C GLU A 82 8.45 -2.28 -7.19
N VAL A 83 8.84 -1.03 -6.93
CA VAL A 83 7.87 0.09 -6.96
C VAL A 83 7.22 0.19 -8.34
N ARG A 84 8.00 0.11 -9.42
CA ARG A 84 7.46 0.16 -10.78
C ARG A 84 6.55 -1.03 -11.07
N ASP A 85 6.97 -2.24 -10.72
CA ASP A 85 6.21 -3.46 -10.98
C ASP A 85 4.88 -3.47 -10.21
N LEU A 86 4.92 -3.11 -8.94
CA LEU A 86 3.73 -3.05 -8.09
C LEU A 86 2.76 -1.95 -8.52
N HIS A 87 3.27 -0.80 -8.94
CA HIS A 87 2.44 0.26 -9.48
C HIS A 87 1.66 -0.21 -10.71
N GLY A 88 2.35 -0.89 -11.64
CA GLY A 88 1.72 -1.48 -12.82
C GLY A 88 0.69 -2.55 -12.46
N ALA A 89 1.02 -3.44 -11.52
CA ALA A 89 0.10 -4.48 -11.05
C ALA A 89 -1.15 -3.88 -10.39
N ALA A 90 -0.99 -2.82 -9.61
CA ALA A 90 -2.10 -2.11 -8.97
C ALA A 90 -3.04 -1.48 -10.00
N LEU A 91 -2.51 -0.86 -11.04
CA LEU A 91 -3.31 -0.31 -12.13
C LEU A 91 -4.10 -1.40 -12.84
N ALA A 92 -3.46 -2.55 -13.11
CA ALA A 92 -4.14 -3.69 -13.74
C ALA A 92 -5.23 -4.29 -12.84
N ALA A 93 -5.12 -4.12 -11.53
CA ALA A 93 -6.06 -4.66 -10.54
C ALA A 93 -7.13 -3.65 -10.09
N GLY A 94 -7.37 -2.60 -10.86
CA GLY A 94 -8.47 -1.65 -10.62
C GLY A 94 -8.07 -0.35 -9.94
N GLY A 95 -6.79 -0.11 -9.70
CA GLY A 95 -6.29 1.15 -9.18
C GLY A 95 -6.30 2.25 -10.23
N GLN A 96 -6.24 3.49 -9.76
CA GLN A 96 -6.06 4.67 -10.61
C GLN A 96 -4.69 5.27 -10.39
N ASP A 97 -4.04 5.74 -11.45
CA ASP A 97 -2.75 6.41 -11.37
C ASP A 97 -2.91 7.75 -10.63
N GLY A 98 -2.06 7.95 -9.62
CA GLY A 98 -1.96 9.19 -8.87
C GLY A 98 -0.60 9.86 -9.02
N GLY A 99 0.29 9.28 -9.80
CA GLY A 99 1.64 9.77 -10.05
C GLY A 99 2.59 8.62 -10.36
N ALA A 100 3.17 8.61 -11.56
CA ALA A 100 4.05 7.55 -12.03
C ALA A 100 5.27 7.37 -11.10
N PRO A 101 5.79 6.14 -10.96
CA PRO A 101 7.01 5.89 -10.18
C PRO A 101 8.19 6.74 -10.63
N GLY A 102 8.89 7.33 -9.69
CA GLY A 102 10.06 8.16 -9.96
C GLY A 102 10.49 8.94 -8.74
N PHE A 103 11.54 9.73 -8.92
CA PHE A 103 11.99 10.67 -7.90
C PHE A 103 11.09 11.91 -7.88
N ARG A 104 11.15 12.65 -6.77
CA ARG A 104 10.42 13.91 -6.59
C ARG A 104 11.39 14.99 -6.14
N ALA A 105 11.42 16.10 -6.87
CA ALA A 105 12.37 17.19 -6.60
C ALA A 105 12.24 17.80 -5.21
N ALA A 106 11.04 17.75 -4.63
CA ALA A 106 10.76 18.30 -3.30
C ALA A 106 11.28 17.44 -2.14
N TYR A 107 11.68 16.19 -2.42
CA TYR A 107 12.08 15.24 -1.38
C TYR A 107 13.54 14.84 -1.50
N SER A 108 14.03 14.02 -0.57
CA SER A 108 15.42 13.58 -0.57
C SER A 108 15.79 12.85 -1.86
N ALA A 109 17.08 12.85 -2.21
CA ALA A 109 17.60 12.33 -3.47
C ALA A 109 17.25 10.84 -3.70
N GLY A 110 17.19 10.04 -2.63
CA GLY A 110 16.85 8.62 -2.72
C GLY A 110 15.37 8.30 -2.60
N PHE A 111 14.51 9.30 -2.47
CA PHE A 111 13.06 9.12 -2.29
C PHE A 111 12.42 8.78 -3.63
N TYR A 112 12.14 7.49 -3.82
CA TYR A 112 11.53 6.95 -5.05
C TYR A 112 10.11 6.50 -4.74
N VAL A 113 9.11 7.02 -5.45
CA VAL A 113 7.71 6.82 -5.08
C VAL A 113 6.80 6.78 -6.30
N GLY A 114 5.76 5.96 -6.22
CA GLY A 114 4.62 5.98 -7.12
C GLY A 114 3.34 6.14 -6.32
N TYR A 115 2.38 6.89 -6.86
CA TYR A 115 1.10 7.15 -6.20
C TYR A 115 -0.05 6.50 -6.95
N LEU A 116 -1.05 6.08 -6.18
CA LEU A 116 -2.25 5.40 -6.67
C LEU A 116 -3.46 5.85 -5.89
N ARG A 117 -4.63 5.65 -6.48
CA ARG A 117 -5.89 5.55 -5.75
C ARG A 117 -6.36 4.10 -5.81
N ASP A 118 -6.80 3.56 -4.68
CA ASP A 118 -7.43 2.24 -4.68
C ASP A 118 -8.84 2.32 -5.30
N PRO A 119 -9.55 1.20 -5.51
CA PRO A 119 -10.89 1.23 -6.14
C PRO A 119 -11.93 2.08 -5.42
N ASP A 120 -11.73 2.37 -4.13
CA ASP A 120 -12.61 3.23 -3.33
C ASP A 120 -12.13 4.68 -3.27
N GLY A 121 -11.01 5.00 -3.92
CA GLY A 121 -10.45 6.34 -3.96
C GLY A 121 -9.45 6.67 -2.86
N ASN A 122 -9.11 5.73 -2.00
CA ASN A 122 -8.10 5.93 -0.96
C ASN A 122 -6.72 6.12 -1.59
N LYS A 123 -5.96 7.10 -1.11
CA LYS A 123 -4.62 7.38 -1.64
C LYS A 123 -3.60 6.43 -1.04
N ILE A 124 -2.83 5.79 -1.93
CA ILE A 124 -1.81 4.82 -1.60
C ILE A 124 -0.50 5.25 -2.27
N ALA A 125 0.62 5.07 -1.59
CA ALA A 125 1.95 5.23 -2.16
C ALA A 125 2.72 3.92 -2.09
N LEU A 126 3.58 3.72 -3.08
CA LEU A 126 4.59 2.67 -3.10
C LEU A 126 5.94 3.38 -3.11
N PHE A 127 6.79 3.06 -2.15
CA PHE A 127 7.96 3.85 -1.83
C PHE A 127 9.19 2.97 -1.68
N SER A 128 10.33 3.46 -2.15
CA SER A 128 11.64 2.87 -1.88
C SER A 128 12.68 3.96 -1.66
N SER A 129 13.59 3.71 -0.72
CA SER A 129 14.75 4.57 -0.46
C SER A 129 16.00 3.73 -0.25
N ASN A 130 16.17 2.71 -1.08
CA ASN A 130 17.30 1.79 -0.98
C ASN A 130 18.62 2.54 -1.26
N PRO A 131 19.55 2.61 -0.29
CA PRO A 131 20.82 3.33 -0.47
C PRO A 131 21.78 2.67 -1.45
N ASP A 132 21.56 1.39 -1.81
CA ASP A 132 22.37 0.67 -2.78
C ASP A 132 21.95 0.89 -4.22
N GLU A 133 20.88 1.66 -4.44
CA GLU A 133 20.39 1.99 -5.78
C GLU A 133 20.71 3.45 -6.13
N PRO A 134 20.70 3.79 -7.45
CA PRO A 134 20.93 5.18 -7.88
C PRO A 134 19.94 6.15 -7.24
N SER A 135 20.44 7.32 -6.88
CA SER A 135 19.61 8.43 -6.40
C SER A 135 19.35 9.44 -7.55
N ARG A 136 18.50 10.40 -7.29
CA ARG A 136 18.18 11.46 -8.27
C ARG A 136 19.42 12.23 -8.73
N ASP A 137 20.41 12.37 -7.85
CA ASP A 137 21.60 13.19 -8.11
C ASP A 137 22.75 12.37 -8.70
N ASP A 138 22.55 11.10 -8.96
CA ASP A 138 23.56 10.23 -9.58
C ASP A 138 23.63 10.41 -11.10
#